data_2d81b7b9ac3dad5d799173e32edaf16a
#
_entry.id   2d81b7b9ac3dad5d799173e32edaf16a
#
_cell.length_a   1.000
_cell.length_b   1.000
_cell.length_c   1.000
_cell.angle_alpha   90.00
_cell.angle_beta   90.00
_cell.angle_gamma   90.00
#
_symmetry.space_group_name_H-M   'P 1'
#
loop_
_entity.id
_entity.type
_entity.pdbx_description
1 polymer ?
#
loop_
_entity_poly.entity_id
_entity_poly.type
_entity_poly.pdbx_seq_one_letter_code
_entity_poly.pdbx_strand_id
1 'polypeptide(L)'
;MTIIKAPLNSRFFIAVFFVSFTMVISACSDSNNSALSNAQNPTLGLPGADNPNVVAVPAATVEGPIAGTPVLVGTFFDLGALGYTSETDYFVSGTANTYINVNELGSDGKWQVQISEQADYKTRVVVIRPTNPEDFNGTVFVEWLNVSAGFDSPPDWLSSHTELVRSGFAWVGVSAQKVGVDALLDGTAAAIIPGTIIDDRYDSLSHPGDEISYDIFSQVAQAIREPGAVSILGDLSVQRLIAAGESQSASRMTTYINAFAPMHALYDGYLVHSRTQSSAGLQQDGICDDGGIPSPAITRVRDDLGTPVMMIQPETDLFILGSYSSNQKDSEKFRMWELAGTAHADLYTFLINRFDTGTDPSIAAVVENFAPVPGIIDCTIPVNAGPMHFIVNAAIRALNTWIIDGTAPNKAERLEVAGNPPAIVRDEFGNAKGGVRTPYVDTPIATLEGEGQPQPDLSEIGETCELNIDVIDFCFLAGTTRLFDVSTLGSLYADNDAYIEALNASTDVAVGKGFLLPEDAALIKANAVNSNIFER
;
A
#
# COMPACT_ATOMS: atom_id res chain seq x y z
N MET A 1 53.98 -6.81 7.84
CA MET A 1 53.18 -7.71 8.66
C MET A 1 51.77 -7.69 8.07
N THR A 2 51.54 -8.67 7.23
CA THR A 2 50.39 -8.70 6.31
C THR A 2 49.22 -9.34 7.04
N ILE A 3 48.09 -8.66 7.19
CA ILE A 3 46.86 -9.22 7.73
C ILE A 3 45.95 -9.59 6.56
N ILE A 4 45.72 -10.87 6.42
CA ILE A 4 44.81 -11.49 5.44
C ILE A 4 43.38 -11.35 5.98
N LYS A 5 42.50 -10.73 5.20
CA LYS A 5 41.05 -10.76 5.43
C LYS A 5 40.50 -12.08 4.86
N ALA A 6 39.87 -12.87 5.70
CA ALA A 6 39.07 -14.02 5.30
C ALA A 6 37.60 -13.60 5.20
N PRO A 7 36.84 -14.12 4.21
CA PRO A 7 35.42 -13.81 4.10
C PRO A 7 34.59 -14.66 5.06
N LEU A 8 33.70 -14.03 5.81
CA LEU A 8 32.73 -14.73 6.67
C LEU A 8 31.52 -15.13 5.80
N ASN A 9 31.47 -16.40 5.42
CA ASN A 9 30.24 -17.05 4.96
C ASN A 9 29.52 -17.61 6.19
N SER A 10 28.45 -16.99 6.64
CA SER A 10 27.54 -17.58 7.61
C SER A 10 26.20 -17.90 6.95
N ARG A 11 26.06 -19.13 6.48
CA ARG A 11 24.75 -19.71 6.14
C ARG A 11 24.07 -20.16 7.43
N PHE A 12 23.03 -19.48 7.86
CA PHE A 12 22.13 -19.99 8.90
C PHE A 12 21.03 -20.80 8.21
N PHE A 13 21.02 -22.11 8.45
CA PHE A 13 19.93 -23.02 8.11
C PHE A 13 18.87 -22.92 9.22
N ILE A 14 17.66 -22.44 8.88
CA ILE A 14 16.47 -22.65 9.71
C ILE A 14 15.73 -23.85 9.13
N ALA A 15 15.73 -24.95 9.89
CA ALA A 15 14.99 -26.16 9.56
C ALA A 15 13.50 -25.96 9.87
N VAL A 16 12.66 -25.92 8.84
CA VAL A 16 11.20 -25.99 8.97
C VAL A 16 10.76 -27.42 8.73
N PHE A 17 10.09 -28.02 9.71
CA PHE A 17 9.49 -29.35 9.60
C PHE A 17 8.27 -29.32 8.67
N PHE A 18 8.34 -30.04 7.55
CA PHE A 18 7.19 -30.35 6.72
C PHE A 18 6.52 -31.64 7.20
N VAL A 19 5.23 -31.53 7.50
CA VAL A 19 4.34 -32.71 7.62
C VAL A 19 3.60 -32.84 6.30
N SER A 20 3.93 -33.87 5.55
CA SER A 20 3.25 -34.20 4.29
C SER A 20 1.95 -34.94 4.57
N PHE A 21 0.83 -34.38 4.14
CA PHE A 21 -0.45 -35.07 4.08
C PHE A 21 -0.78 -35.38 2.61
N THR A 22 -0.79 -36.66 2.26
CA THR A 22 -1.16 -37.15 0.93
C THR A 22 -2.67 -37.38 0.88
N MET A 23 -3.40 -36.59 0.10
CA MET A 23 -4.81 -36.87 -0.23
C MET A 23 -4.91 -37.46 -1.64
N VAL A 24 -5.57 -38.59 -1.72
CA VAL A 24 -5.92 -39.31 -2.95
C VAL A 24 -7.17 -38.65 -3.56
N ILE A 25 -7.06 -38.16 -4.79
CA ILE A 25 -8.20 -37.64 -5.55
C ILE A 25 -8.72 -38.73 -6.46
N SER A 26 -10.00 -39.09 -6.29
CA SER A 26 -10.75 -39.93 -7.22
C SER A 26 -11.49 -39.04 -8.22
N ALA A 27 -11.22 -39.23 -9.50
CA ALA A 27 -11.88 -38.52 -10.58
C ALA A 27 -13.19 -39.21 -10.97
N CYS A 28 -14.28 -38.45 -11.08
CA CYS A 28 -15.44 -38.81 -11.89
C CYS A 28 -15.66 -37.75 -12.94
N SER A 29 -15.62 -38.18 -14.19
CA SER A 29 -15.98 -37.40 -15.38
C SER A 29 -17.48 -37.54 -15.64
N ASP A 30 -18.19 -36.43 -15.84
CA ASP A 30 -19.40 -36.42 -16.64
C ASP A 30 -19.46 -35.17 -17.49
N SER A 31 -19.56 -35.43 -18.80
CA SER A 31 -19.68 -34.44 -19.87
C SER A 31 -21.16 -34.08 -20.08
N ASN A 32 -21.51 -32.81 -19.95
CA ASN A 32 -22.69 -32.26 -20.62
C ASN A 32 -22.39 -30.90 -21.24
N ASN A 33 -22.37 -30.93 -22.57
CA ASN A 33 -22.32 -29.77 -23.44
C ASN A 33 -23.66 -29.04 -23.41
N SER A 34 -23.71 -27.84 -22.87
CA SER A 34 -24.79 -26.88 -23.18
C SER A 34 -24.15 -25.56 -23.60
N ALA A 35 -24.47 -25.14 -24.82
CA ALA A 35 -24.04 -23.91 -25.44
C ALA A 35 -24.49 -22.71 -24.58
N LEU A 36 -23.53 -22.01 -23.97
CA LEU A 36 -23.77 -20.72 -23.35
C LEU A 36 -23.74 -19.63 -24.40
N SER A 37 -24.87 -18.92 -24.52
CA SER A 37 -25.01 -17.70 -25.32
C SER A 37 -23.98 -16.66 -24.86
N ASN A 38 -23.32 -16.02 -25.85
CA ASN A 38 -22.50 -14.82 -25.64
C ASN A 38 -23.35 -13.70 -25.01
N ALA A 39 -23.34 -13.60 -23.69
CA ALA A 39 -23.70 -12.36 -23.02
C ALA A 39 -22.51 -11.42 -23.18
N GLN A 40 -22.63 -10.42 -24.05
CA GLN A 40 -21.69 -9.30 -24.10
C GLN A 40 -21.71 -8.65 -22.72
N ASN A 41 -20.56 -8.65 -22.03
CA ASN A 41 -20.37 -7.85 -20.83
C ASN A 41 -20.69 -6.39 -21.16
N PRO A 42 -21.46 -5.68 -20.31
CA PRO A 42 -21.68 -4.26 -20.53
C PRO A 42 -20.32 -3.57 -20.49
N THR A 43 -19.97 -2.86 -21.54
CA THR A 43 -18.78 -1.99 -21.59
C THR A 43 -18.88 -0.99 -20.46
N LEU A 44 -17.91 -1.03 -19.55
CA LEU A 44 -17.75 -0.03 -18.49
C LEU A 44 -17.60 1.35 -19.14
N GLY A 45 -18.51 2.27 -18.83
CA GLY A 45 -18.31 3.68 -19.21
C GLY A 45 -17.04 4.22 -18.55
N LEU A 46 -16.14 4.81 -19.33
CA LEU A 46 -14.94 5.45 -18.79
C LEU A 46 -15.34 6.63 -17.90
N PRO A 47 -14.70 6.82 -16.73
CA PRO A 47 -14.85 8.03 -15.94
C PRO A 47 -14.49 9.25 -16.81
N GLY A 48 -15.39 10.19 -16.99
CA GLY A 48 -15.14 11.37 -17.82
C GLY A 48 -15.23 11.15 -19.34
N ALA A 49 -15.89 10.09 -19.82
CA ALA A 49 -16.08 9.82 -21.26
C ALA A 49 -16.67 11.00 -22.06
N ASP A 50 -17.37 11.92 -21.40
CA ASP A 50 -17.88 13.17 -22.00
C ASP A 50 -16.84 14.29 -22.09
N ASN A 51 -15.61 14.11 -21.55
CA ASN A 51 -14.55 15.10 -21.61
C ASN A 51 -13.84 15.00 -22.98
N PRO A 52 -13.89 16.05 -23.83
CA PRO A 52 -13.29 16.03 -25.17
C PRO A 52 -11.75 15.96 -25.15
N ASN A 53 -11.12 16.10 -23.97
CA ASN A 53 -9.68 16.04 -23.80
C ASN A 53 -9.17 14.64 -23.42
N VAL A 54 -10.05 13.65 -23.26
CA VAL A 54 -9.64 12.27 -22.96
C VAL A 54 -8.97 11.65 -24.19
N VAL A 55 -7.76 11.14 -23.97
CA VAL A 55 -6.97 10.44 -24.99
C VAL A 55 -7.17 8.93 -24.79
N ALA A 56 -7.47 8.23 -25.88
CA ALA A 56 -7.60 6.79 -25.83
C ALA A 56 -6.25 6.13 -25.50
N VAL A 57 -6.26 5.28 -24.49
CA VAL A 57 -5.11 4.46 -24.08
C VAL A 57 -5.28 3.06 -24.67
N PRO A 58 -4.28 2.51 -25.39
CA PRO A 58 -4.36 1.13 -25.85
C PRO A 58 -4.32 0.17 -24.66
N ALA A 59 -5.11 -0.91 -24.74
CA ALA A 59 -5.00 -1.99 -23.75
C ALA A 59 -3.67 -2.73 -23.94
N ALA A 60 -2.99 -3.06 -22.85
CA ALA A 60 -1.84 -3.95 -22.90
C ALA A 60 -2.24 -5.33 -23.41
N THR A 61 -1.34 -6.00 -24.12
CA THR A 61 -1.49 -7.42 -24.45
C THR A 61 -1.19 -8.26 -23.20
N VAL A 62 -2.10 -9.14 -22.83
CA VAL A 62 -2.02 -9.96 -21.63
C VAL A 62 -1.62 -11.39 -22.00
N GLU A 63 -0.62 -11.93 -21.31
CA GLU A 63 -0.19 -13.32 -21.35
C GLU A 63 -0.34 -13.95 -19.95
N GLY A 64 -0.91 -15.12 -19.84
CA GLY A 64 -1.07 -15.80 -18.55
C GLY A 64 -2.38 -16.58 -18.42
N PRO A 65 -2.67 -17.13 -17.21
CA PRO A 65 -1.76 -17.09 -16.05
C PRO A 65 -0.43 -17.77 -16.31
N ILE A 66 0.67 -17.20 -15.77
CA ILE A 66 2.02 -17.73 -15.97
C ILE A 66 2.21 -18.96 -15.08
N ALA A 67 2.58 -20.07 -15.68
CA ALA A 67 2.77 -21.35 -14.97
C ALA A 67 3.95 -21.30 -13.99
N GLY A 68 3.89 -22.13 -12.95
CA GLY A 68 4.92 -22.24 -11.90
C GLY A 68 4.58 -21.44 -10.65
N THR A 69 5.52 -21.40 -9.70
CA THR A 69 5.36 -20.66 -8.44
C THR A 69 5.85 -19.23 -8.62
N PRO A 70 5.00 -18.20 -8.39
CA PRO A 70 5.42 -16.80 -8.50
C PRO A 70 6.43 -16.43 -7.42
N VAL A 71 7.21 -15.36 -7.66
CA VAL A 71 7.86 -14.61 -6.60
C VAL A 71 6.74 -13.88 -5.85
N LEU A 72 6.45 -14.33 -4.63
CA LEU A 72 5.38 -13.76 -3.82
C LEU A 72 5.71 -12.32 -3.44
N VAL A 73 4.70 -11.47 -3.41
CA VAL A 73 4.90 -10.06 -3.03
C VAL A 73 4.48 -9.78 -1.59
N GLY A 74 3.66 -10.63 -0.95
CA GLY A 74 3.28 -10.35 0.43
C GLY A 74 2.34 -11.34 1.12
N THR A 75 1.88 -12.40 0.47
CA THR A 75 0.90 -13.32 1.06
C THR A 75 1.55 -14.61 1.52
N PHE A 76 1.50 -14.87 2.84
CA PHE A 76 2.10 -16.04 3.47
C PHE A 76 1.06 -16.97 4.13
N PHE A 77 -0.22 -16.76 3.88
CA PHE A 77 -1.33 -17.59 4.36
C PHE A 77 -2.17 -18.12 3.18
N ASP A 78 -3.02 -19.10 3.47
CA ASP A 78 -3.87 -19.75 2.46
C ASP A 78 -5.05 -18.84 2.05
N LEU A 79 -4.88 -18.09 0.97
CA LEU A 79 -5.97 -17.30 0.36
C LEU A 79 -7.14 -18.16 -0.10
N GLY A 80 -6.90 -19.43 -0.49
CA GLY A 80 -7.95 -20.36 -0.89
C GLY A 80 -8.94 -20.65 0.23
N ALA A 81 -8.47 -20.71 1.49
CA ALA A 81 -9.31 -20.84 2.66
C ALA A 81 -10.25 -19.63 2.87
N LEU A 82 -9.90 -18.48 2.30
CA LEU A 82 -10.70 -17.25 2.33
C LEU A 82 -11.54 -17.04 1.06
N GLY A 83 -11.57 -18.03 0.14
CA GLY A 83 -12.33 -17.96 -1.10
C GLY A 83 -11.64 -17.17 -2.22
N TYR A 84 -10.34 -16.96 -2.13
CA TYR A 84 -9.54 -16.19 -3.10
C TYR A 84 -8.56 -17.07 -3.87
N THR A 85 -8.10 -16.59 -5.03
CA THR A 85 -6.96 -17.20 -5.71
C THR A 85 -5.68 -16.95 -4.92
N SER A 86 -4.69 -17.82 -5.05
CA SER A 86 -3.31 -17.48 -4.67
C SER A 86 -2.79 -16.33 -5.54
N GLU A 87 -1.69 -15.71 -5.14
CA GLU A 87 -0.97 -14.77 -5.98
C GLU A 87 -0.70 -15.41 -7.35
N THR A 88 -1.11 -14.73 -8.41
CA THR A 88 -1.03 -15.26 -9.77
C THR A 88 -0.42 -14.23 -10.69
N ASP A 89 0.70 -14.59 -11.34
CA ASP A 89 1.38 -13.71 -12.29
C ASP A 89 0.70 -13.74 -13.66
N TYR A 90 0.59 -12.54 -14.23
CA TYR A 90 0.36 -12.31 -15.65
C TYR A 90 1.47 -11.41 -16.19
N PHE A 91 1.84 -11.58 -17.46
CA PHE A 91 2.70 -10.62 -18.13
C PHE A 91 1.86 -9.73 -19.04
N VAL A 92 2.19 -8.45 -19.01
CA VAL A 92 1.55 -7.44 -19.85
C VAL A 92 2.61 -6.78 -20.72
N SER A 93 2.29 -6.57 -21.99
CA SER A 93 3.23 -6.00 -22.95
C SER A 93 2.53 -5.04 -23.91
N GLY A 94 3.30 -4.12 -24.44
CA GLY A 94 2.82 -3.11 -25.40
C GLY A 94 3.92 -2.14 -25.77
N THR A 95 3.53 -1.09 -26.47
CA THR A 95 4.34 0.10 -26.71
C THR A 95 3.79 1.21 -25.82
N ALA A 96 4.60 1.71 -24.89
CA ALA A 96 4.21 2.76 -23.95
C ALA A 96 4.84 4.10 -24.31
N ASN A 97 4.14 5.19 -23.99
CA ASN A 97 4.58 6.54 -24.27
C ASN A 97 5.40 7.12 -23.11
N THR A 98 6.38 7.93 -23.44
CA THR A 98 6.99 8.91 -22.53
C THR A 98 6.29 10.25 -22.68
N TYR A 99 6.42 11.11 -21.68
CA TYR A 99 5.72 12.39 -21.66
C TYR A 99 6.64 13.55 -21.28
N ILE A 100 6.36 14.71 -21.87
CA ILE A 100 6.96 16.00 -21.48
C ILE A 100 5.85 16.97 -21.08
N ASN A 101 6.20 17.95 -20.26
CA ASN A 101 5.25 18.97 -19.83
C ASN A 101 4.96 19.96 -20.98
N VAL A 102 3.71 20.41 -21.06
CA VAL A 102 3.24 21.48 -21.97
C VAL A 102 3.24 22.82 -21.25
N ASN A 103 2.86 22.84 -19.98
CA ASN A 103 2.93 24.01 -19.12
C ASN A 103 4.02 23.82 -18.03
N GLU A 104 4.35 24.86 -17.33
CA GLU A 104 5.18 24.76 -16.12
C GLU A 104 4.47 23.86 -15.10
N LEU A 105 5.21 22.93 -14.50
CA LEU A 105 4.69 22.06 -13.45
C LEU A 105 4.53 22.88 -12.18
N GLY A 106 3.34 23.39 -11.94
CA GLY A 106 3.00 24.18 -10.76
C GLY A 106 2.73 23.34 -9.53
N SER A 107 2.93 23.94 -8.34
CA SER A 107 2.64 23.28 -7.05
C SER A 107 1.15 22.98 -6.82
N ASP A 108 0.26 23.49 -7.66
CA ASP A 108 -1.18 23.24 -7.64
C ASP A 108 -1.60 21.93 -8.34
N GLY A 109 -0.65 21.23 -8.97
CA GLY A 109 -0.85 19.96 -9.65
C GLY A 109 -1.62 20.03 -10.97
N LYS A 110 -1.98 21.21 -11.49
CA LYS A 110 -2.74 21.34 -12.75
C LYS A 110 -1.83 21.21 -13.97
N TRP A 111 -1.20 20.05 -14.06
CA TRP A 111 -0.20 19.76 -15.07
C TRP A 111 -0.85 19.34 -16.39
N GLN A 112 -0.22 19.77 -17.48
CA GLN A 112 -0.55 19.35 -18.84
C GLN A 112 0.68 18.73 -19.47
N VAL A 113 0.49 17.54 -20.04
CA VAL A 113 1.56 16.76 -20.65
C VAL A 113 1.19 16.38 -22.08
N GLN A 114 2.20 16.08 -22.87
CA GLN A 114 2.05 15.55 -24.22
C GLN A 114 3.03 14.39 -24.44
N ILE A 115 2.67 13.49 -25.34
CA ILE A 115 3.53 12.38 -25.75
C ILE A 115 4.82 12.92 -26.35
N SER A 116 5.97 12.33 -25.98
CA SER A 116 7.28 12.64 -26.51
C SER A 116 7.84 11.49 -27.34
N GLU A 117 8.13 10.35 -26.71
CA GLU A 117 8.72 9.18 -27.33
C GLU A 117 7.89 7.92 -27.00
N GLN A 118 8.31 6.78 -27.53
CA GLN A 118 7.68 5.49 -27.26
C GLN A 118 8.73 4.41 -27.10
N ALA A 119 8.44 3.43 -26.23
CA ALA A 119 9.27 2.25 -26.07
C ALA A 119 8.41 1.01 -25.84
N ASP A 120 8.88 -0.13 -26.35
CA ASP A 120 8.25 -1.41 -26.09
C ASP A 120 8.61 -1.90 -24.69
N TYR A 121 7.65 -2.54 -24.02
CA TYR A 121 7.82 -3.11 -22.70
C TYR A 121 7.15 -4.48 -22.57
N LYS A 122 7.62 -5.26 -21.62
CA LYS A 122 6.91 -6.42 -21.07
C LYS A 122 7.18 -6.47 -19.57
N THR A 123 6.13 -6.34 -18.76
CA THR A 123 6.23 -6.32 -17.30
C THR A 123 5.30 -7.33 -16.64
N ARG A 124 5.39 -7.46 -15.32
CA ARG A 124 4.57 -8.34 -14.48
C ARG A 124 3.35 -7.59 -13.92
N VAL A 125 2.25 -8.31 -13.81
CA VAL A 125 1.09 -7.96 -12.99
C VAL A 125 0.77 -9.14 -12.10
N VAL A 126 0.62 -8.90 -10.80
CA VAL A 126 0.22 -9.90 -9.79
C VAL A 126 -1.26 -9.72 -9.47
N VAL A 127 -2.00 -10.81 -9.43
CA VAL A 127 -3.46 -10.77 -9.24
C VAL A 127 -3.88 -11.67 -8.08
N ILE A 128 -4.72 -11.13 -7.19
CA ILE A 128 -5.44 -11.84 -6.16
C ILE A 128 -6.92 -11.48 -6.31
N ARG A 129 -7.80 -12.47 -6.46
CA ARG A 129 -9.22 -12.21 -6.73
C ARG A 129 -10.13 -13.27 -6.12
N PRO A 130 -11.41 -12.96 -5.87
CA PRO A 130 -12.40 -13.97 -5.51
C PRO A 130 -12.41 -15.12 -6.52
N THR A 131 -12.49 -16.37 -6.02
CA THR A 131 -12.60 -17.56 -6.87
C THR A 131 -14.02 -17.72 -7.43
N ASN A 132 -15.03 -17.28 -6.66
CA ASN A 132 -16.42 -17.27 -7.07
C ASN A 132 -16.82 -15.85 -7.52
N PRO A 133 -17.28 -15.65 -8.76
CA PRO A 133 -17.72 -14.34 -9.25
C PRO A 133 -18.83 -13.67 -8.44
N GLU A 134 -19.64 -14.44 -7.71
CA GLU A 134 -20.71 -13.90 -6.86
C GLU A 134 -20.16 -13.20 -5.60
N ASP A 135 -18.94 -13.52 -5.17
CA ASP A 135 -18.28 -12.92 -4.01
C ASP A 135 -17.54 -11.61 -4.38
N PHE A 136 -17.45 -11.30 -5.68
CA PHE A 136 -16.79 -10.08 -6.16
C PHE A 136 -17.70 -8.85 -6.04
N ASN A 137 -17.23 -7.80 -5.36
CA ASN A 137 -18.00 -6.58 -5.14
C ASN A 137 -18.03 -5.61 -6.36
N GLY A 138 -17.39 -5.98 -7.46
CA GLY A 138 -17.31 -5.18 -8.68
C GLY A 138 -16.15 -4.17 -8.70
N THR A 139 -15.35 -4.06 -7.65
CA THR A 139 -14.24 -3.10 -7.56
C THR A 139 -12.88 -3.81 -7.59
N VAL A 140 -12.00 -3.31 -8.43
CA VAL A 140 -10.60 -3.72 -8.50
C VAL A 140 -9.74 -2.66 -7.83
N PHE A 141 -8.92 -3.06 -6.89
CA PHE A 141 -7.91 -2.22 -6.25
C PHE A 141 -6.58 -2.44 -6.98
N VAL A 142 -6.11 -1.43 -7.70
CA VAL A 142 -4.92 -1.49 -8.55
C VAL A 142 -3.80 -0.73 -7.86
N GLU A 143 -2.82 -1.47 -7.37
CA GLU A 143 -1.69 -0.93 -6.62
C GLU A 143 -0.46 -0.76 -7.52
N TRP A 144 0.11 0.43 -7.51
CA TRP A 144 1.44 0.69 -8.03
C TRP A 144 2.46 0.11 -7.05
N LEU A 145 3.08 -1.01 -7.39
CA LEU A 145 4.02 -1.68 -6.49
C LEU A 145 5.20 -0.77 -6.14
N ASN A 146 5.53 -0.72 -4.85
CA ASN A 146 6.60 0.09 -4.30
C ASN A 146 7.95 -0.60 -4.52
N VAL A 147 8.96 0.16 -4.92
CA VAL A 147 10.31 -0.38 -5.21
C VAL A 147 11.40 0.21 -4.29
N SER A 148 11.03 0.85 -3.19
CA SER A 148 12.00 1.46 -2.25
C SER A 148 12.99 0.44 -1.65
N ALA A 149 12.60 -0.83 -1.57
CA ALA A 149 13.45 -1.91 -1.07
C ALA A 149 14.31 -2.57 -2.18
N GLY A 150 14.32 -2.01 -3.40
CA GLY A 150 15.05 -2.59 -4.53
C GLY A 150 14.31 -3.72 -5.25
N PHE A 151 13.06 -4.00 -4.88
CA PHE A 151 12.18 -5.00 -5.50
C PHE A 151 10.72 -4.60 -5.29
N ASP A 152 9.78 -5.24 -6.02
CA ASP A 152 8.35 -5.00 -5.89
C ASP A 152 7.82 -5.36 -4.50
N SER A 153 7.19 -4.40 -3.83
CA SER A 153 6.50 -4.56 -2.55
C SER A 153 5.09 -3.98 -2.63
N PRO A 154 4.06 -4.62 -2.03
CA PRO A 154 2.68 -4.18 -2.07
C PRO A 154 2.23 -3.58 -0.72
N PRO A 155 2.72 -2.41 -0.27
CA PRO A 155 2.43 -1.90 1.08
C PRO A 155 0.94 -1.62 1.34
N ASP A 156 0.17 -1.24 0.31
CA ASP A 156 -1.27 -1.08 0.46
C ASP A 156 -1.98 -2.43 0.64
N TRP A 157 -1.57 -3.49 -0.08
CA TRP A 157 -2.03 -4.86 0.19
C TRP A 157 -1.66 -5.30 1.60
N LEU A 158 -0.40 -5.14 2.00
CA LEU A 158 0.08 -5.51 3.33
C LEU A 158 -0.73 -4.84 4.45
N SER A 159 -1.13 -3.59 4.25
CA SER A 159 -1.89 -2.80 5.24
C SER A 159 -3.40 -3.04 5.20
N SER A 160 -3.96 -3.63 4.12
CA SER A 160 -5.42 -3.64 3.92
C SER A 160 -6.00 -4.93 3.38
N HIS A 161 -5.20 -5.98 3.19
CA HIS A 161 -5.68 -7.24 2.61
C HIS A 161 -6.89 -7.83 3.37
N THR A 162 -6.97 -7.65 4.69
CA THR A 162 -8.10 -8.11 5.48
C THR A 162 -9.41 -7.45 5.06
N GLU A 163 -9.40 -6.15 4.75
CA GLU A 163 -10.55 -5.43 4.23
C GLU A 163 -10.83 -5.78 2.76
N LEU A 164 -9.79 -5.83 1.93
CA LEU A 164 -9.95 -6.15 0.52
C LEU A 164 -10.58 -7.54 0.33
N VAL A 165 -10.13 -8.53 1.11
CA VAL A 165 -10.63 -9.90 1.08
C VAL A 165 -12.06 -9.97 1.62
N ARG A 166 -12.32 -9.48 2.84
CA ARG A 166 -13.65 -9.61 3.46
C ARG A 166 -14.75 -8.83 2.75
N SER A 167 -14.37 -7.77 2.02
CA SER A 167 -15.31 -6.94 1.26
C SER A 167 -15.40 -7.31 -0.23
N GLY A 168 -14.75 -8.38 -0.67
CA GLY A 168 -14.90 -8.94 -2.02
C GLY A 168 -14.21 -8.14 -3.13
N PHE A 169 -13.15 -7.40 -2.84
CA PHE A 169 -12.35 -6.74 -3.88
C PHE A 169 -11.50 -7.75 -4.65
N ALA A 170 -11.18 -7.44 -5.90
CA ALA A 170 -10.00 -8.00 -6.55
C ALA A 170 -8.83 -7.03 -6.36
N TRP A 171 -7.61 -7.57 -6.14
CA TRP A 171 -6.39 -6.79 -6.04
C TRP A 171 -5.47 -7.10 -7.23
N VAL A 172 -4.83 -6.04 -7.75
CA VAL A 172 -3.92 -6.10 -8.89
C VAL A 172 -2.70 -5.26 -8.58
N GLY A 173 -1.55 -5.91 -8.38
CA GLY A 173 -0.26 -5.25 -8.20
C GLY A 173 0.46 -5.10 -9.54
N VAL A 174 0.89 -3.88 -9.88
CA VAL A 174 1.54 -3.57 -11.15
C VAL A 174 3.02 -3.28 -10.93
N SER A 175 3.90 -4.13 -11.50
CA SER A 175 5.35 -3.85 -11.61
C SER A 175 5.56 -2.75 -12.65
N ALA A 176 5.22 -1.52 -12.28
CA ALA A 176 5.23 -0.38 -13.19
C ALA A 176 6.63 0.23 -13.36
N GLN A 177 7.59 -0.11 -12.50
CA GLN A 177 8.93 0.46 -12.49
C GLN A 177 10.01 -0.55 -12.84
N LYS A 178 11.06 -0.05 -13.49
CA LYS A 178 12.20 -0.85 -13.94
C LYS A 178 12.88 -1.63 -12.81
N VAL A 179 13.06 -1.02 -11.64
CA VAL A 179 13.69 -1.66 -10.48
C VAL A 179 12.99 -2.97 -10.09
N GLY A 180 11.64 -2.99 -10.04
CA GLY A 180 10.88 -4.19 -9.74
C GLY A 180 11.07 -5.29 -10.78
N VAL A 181 11.10 -4.92 -12.07
CA VAL A 181 11.32 -5.85 -13.18
C VAL A 181 12.75 -6.40 -13.17
N ASP A 182 13.75 -5.55 -12.98
CA ASP A 182 15.16 -5.96 -12.90
C ASP A 182 15.40 -6.94 -11.75
N ALA A 183 14.79 -6.69 -10.58
CA ALA A 183 14.89 -7.59 -9.42
C ALA A 183 14.28 -8.99 -9.66
N LEU A 184 13.31 -9.10 -10.55
CA LEU A 184 12.79 -10.39 -11.00
C LEU A 184 13.77 -11.08 -11.97
N LEU A 185 14.37 -10.31 -12.88
CA LEU A 185 15.30 -10.80 -13.90
C LEU A 185 16.63 -11.29 -13.31
N ASP A 186 17.18 -10.58 -12.34
CA ASP A 186 18.46 -10.92 -11.72
C ASP A 186 18.34 -11.85 -10.50
N GLY A 187 17.10 -12.14 -10.07
CA GLY A 187 16.78 -13.01 -8.96
C GLY A 187 16.91 -12.37 -7.57
N THR A 188 17.16 -11.06 -7.46
CA THR A 188 17.21 -10.34 -6.18
C THR A 188 15.91 -10.49 -5.42
N ALA A 189 14.77 -10.30 -6.08
CA ALA A 189 13.44 -10.46 -5.47
C ALA A 189 13.24 -11.88 -4.91
N ALA A 190 13.71 -12.91 -5.62
CA ALA A 190 13.62 -14.30 -5.17
C ALA A 190 14.53 -14.61 -3.98
N ALA A 191 15.68 -13.95 -3.88
CA ALA A 191 16.64 -14.18 -2.80
C ALA A 191 16.15 -13.67 -1.43
N ILE A 192 15.28 -12.65 -1.42
CA ILE A 192 14.76 -12.02 -0.19
C ILE A 192 13.58 -12.82 0.37
N ILE A 193 12.82 -13.51 -0.47
CA ILE A 193 11.64 -14.26 -0.06
C ILE A 193 11.99 -15.73 0.16
N PRO A 194 11.95 -16.24 1.40
CA PRO A 194 12.33 -17.63 1.70
C PRO A 194 11.50 -18.65 0.91
N GLY A 195 12.17 -19.62 0.30
CA GLY A 195 11.54 -20.72 -0.44
C GLY A 195 11.19 -20.40 -1.88
N THR A 196 11.50 -19.22 -2.38
CA THR A 196 11.35 -18.88 -3.79
C THR A 196 12.44 -19.54 -4.63
N ILE A 197 12.05 -20.08 -5.79
CA ILE A 197 12.98 -20.69 -6.75
C ILE A 197 13.26 -19.63 -7.82
N ILE A 198 14.54 -19.37 -8.07
CA ILE A 198 14.96 -18.58 -9.23
C ILE A 198 14.90 -19.53 -10.42
N ASP A 199 14.01 -19.27 -11.35
CA ASP A 199 13.86 -19.99 -12.61
C ASP A 199 13.81 -18.98 -13.78
N ASP A 200 13.70 -19.48 -15.00
CA ASP A 200 13.67 -18.70 -16.23
C ASP A 200 12.29 -18.08 -16.56
N ARG A 201 11.33 -18.16 -15.63
CA ARG A 201 9.95 -17.70 -15.89
C ARG A 201 9.86 -16.21 -16.22
N TYR A 202 10.77 -15.39 -15.68
CA TYR A 202 10.79 -13.95 -15.87
C TYR A 202 11.70 -13.47 -17.01
N ASP A 203 12.49 -14.33 -17.65
CA ASP A 203 13.49 -13.99 -18.68
C ASP A 203 12.91 -13.19 -19.88
N SER A 204 11.61 -13.29 -20.11
CA SER A 204 10.94 -12.57 -21.19
C SER A 204 10.53 -11.14 -20.84
N LEU A 205 10.68 -10.72 -19.57
CA LEU A 205 10.38 -9.36 -19.15
C LEU A 205 11.39 -8.36 -19.71
N SER A 206 10.95 -7.12 -19.91
CA SER A 206 11.79 -6.04 -20.42
C SER A 206 11.17 -4.68 -20.04
N HIS A 207 11.93 -3.85 -19.34
CA HIS A 207 11.52 -2.52 -18.97
C HIS A 207 12.63 -1.53 -19.29
N PRO A 208 12.44 -0.61 -20.27
CA PRO A 208 13.51 0.28 -20.75
C PRO A 208 13.90 1.36 -19.74
N GLY A 209 12.95 1.88 -18.95
CA GLY A 209 13.15 2.96 -17.98
C GLY A 209 11.83 3.44 -17.42
N ASP A 210 11.86 4.18 -16.29
CA ASP A 210 10.64 4.58 -15.56
C ASP A 210 9.85 5.71 -16.24
N GLU A 211 10.38 6.35 -17.28
CA GLU A 211 9.71 7.37 -18.06
C GLU A 211 8.43 6.89 -18.77
N ILE A 212 8.29 5.56 -18.95
CA ILE A 212 7.08 4.94 -19.53
C ILE A 212 6.12 4.39 -18.48
N SER A 213 6.48 4.39 -17.19
CA SER A 213 5.73 3.73 -16.10
C SER A 213 4.29 4.23 -15.99
N TYR A 214 4.04 5.52 -16.20
CA TYR A 214 2.70 6.11 -16.14
C TYR A 214 1.79 5.58 -17.25
N ASP A 215 2.33 5.37 -18.43
CA ASP A 215 1.58 4.83 -19.56
C ASP A 215 1.33 3.32 -19.37
N ILE A 216 2.31 2.57 -18.86
CA ILE A 216 2.15 1.15 -18.47
C ILE A 216 0.99 1.01 -17.49
N PHE A 217 0.96 1.83 -16.42
CA PHE A 217 -0.10 1.79 -15.41
C PHE A 217 -1.48 2.08 -16.02
N SER A 218 -1.54 2.98 -16.99
CA SER A 218 -2.76 3.27 -17.76
C SER A 218 -3.16 2.11 -18.67
N GLN A 219 -2.21 1.49 -19.39
CA GLN A 219 -2.48 0.38 -20.29
C GLN A 219 -2.96 -0.87 -19.55
N VAL A 220 -2.46 -1.12 -18.31
CA VAL A 220 -2.97 -2.18 -17.44
C VAL A 220 -4.42 -1.90 -17.03
N ALA A 221 -4.74 -0.67 -16.63
CA ALA A 221 -6.12 -0.29 -16.30
C ALA A 221 -7.05 -0.48 -17.49
N GLN A 222 -6.60 -0.10 -18.71
CA GLN A 222 -7.37 -0.32 -19.93
C GLN A 222 -7.57 -1.80 -20.23
N ALA A 223 -6.56 -2.65 -20.03
CA ALA A 223 -6.67 -4.10 -20.19
C ALA A 223 -7.62 -4.75 -19.17
N ILE A 224 -7.75 -4.17 -17.98
CA ILE A 224 -8.76 -4.59 -16.98
C ILE A 224 -10.17 -4.20 -17.45
N ARG A 225 -10.35 -2.98 -17.99
CA ARG A 225 -11.64 -2.47 -18.44
C ARG A 225 -12.12 -3.13 -19.73
N GLU A 226 -11.21 -3.35 -20.66
CA GLU A 226 -11.47 -3.93 -21.98
C GLU A 226 -10.54 -5.13 -22.22
N PRO A 227 -10.84 -6.27 -21.59
CA PRO A 227 -9.97 -7.45 -21.69
C PRO A 227 -9.93 -7.98 -23.13
N GLY A 228 -8.73 -8.31 -23.60
CA GLY A 228 -8.49 -8.96 -24.88
C GLY A 228 -8.80 -10.46 -24.85
N ALA A 229 -7.94 -11.26 -25.49
CA ALA A 229 -8.09 -12.71 -25.52
C ALA A 229 -7.87 -13.37 -24.14
N VAL A 230 -7.09 -12.74 -23.27
CA VAL A 230 -6.84 -13.16 -21.89
C VAL A 230 -7.30 -12.04 -20.96
N SER A 231 -8.15 -12.39 -19.98
CA SER A 231 -8.54 -11.49 -18.89
C SER A 231 -7.73 -11.84 -17.64
N ILE A 232 -7.06 -10.86 -17.05
CA ILE A 232 -6.33 -11.05 -15.77
C ILE A 232 -7.29 -11.31 -14.61
N LEU A 233 -8.55 -10.93 -14.74
CA LEU A 233 -9.59 -11.13 -13.71
C LEU A 233 -10.53 -12.30 -14.03
N GLY A 234 -10.26 -13.07 -15.11
CA GLY A 234 -11.15 -14.17 -15.53
C GLY A 234 -12.55 -13.66 -15.86
N ASP A 235 -13.55 -14.28 -15.25
CA ASP A 235 -15.00 -14.02 -15.50
C ASP A 235 -15.58 -12.95 -14.56
N LEU A 236 -14.75 -12.26 -13.73
CA LEU A 236 -15.26 -11.21 -12.85
C LEU A 236 -15.79 -10.02 -13.64
N SER A 237 -16.98 -9.56 -13.27
CA SER A 237 -17.62 -8.39 -13.90
C SER A 237 -17.14 -7.10 -13.24
N VAL A 238 -16.08 -6.52 -13.76
CA VAL A 238 -15.47 -5.28 -13.24
C VAL A 238 -16.43 -4.11 -13.43
N GLN A 239 -16.62 -3.30 -12.42
CA GLN A 239 -17.45 -2.10 -12.42
C GLN A 239 -16.65 -0.84 -12.10
N ARG A 240 -15.60 -0.95 -11.30
CA ARG A 240 -14.82 0.19 -10.79
C ARG A 240 -13.34 -0.17 -10.63
N LEU A 241 -12.49 0.81 -10.84
CA LEU A 241 -11.05 0.73 -10.57
C LEU A 241 -10.66 1.79 -9.56
N ILE A 242 -9.97 1.40 -8.49
CA ILE A 242 -9.29 2.30 -7.57
C ILE A 242 -7.80 2.16 -7.80
N ALA A 243 -7.12 3.27 -8.10
CA ALA A 243 -5.66 3.31 -8.15
C ALA A 243 -5.10 3.66 -6.78
N ALA A 244 -4.05 2.95 -6.36
CA ALA A 244 -3.39 3.17 -5.08
C ALA A 244 -1.87 3.18 -5.21
N GLY A 245 -1.23 3.88 -4.29
CA GLY A 245 0.21 3.86 -4.11
C GLY A 245 0.59 4.42 -2.75
N GLU A 246 1.57 3.78 -2.11
CA GLU A 246 2.09 4.12 -0.81
C GLU A 246 3.54 4.59 -0.92
N SER A 247 3.95 5.59 -0.09
CA SER A 247 5.33 6.06 0.01
C SER A 247 5.90 6.58 -1.32
N GLN A 248 6.94 5.96 -1.85
CA GLN A 248 7.51 6.27 -3.16
C GLN A 248 6.44 6.14 -4.27
N SER A 249 5.60 5.11 -4.21
CA SER A 249 4.50 4.93 -5.16
C SER A 249 3.39 5.96 -4.97
N ALA A 250 3.19 6.51 -3.76
CA ALA A 250 2.28 7.65 -3.54
C ALA A 250 2.79 8.91 -4.25
N SER A 251 4.12 9.08 -4.34
CA SER A 251 4.71 10.17 -5.11
C SER A 251 4.46 9.99 -6.62
N ARG A 252 4.57 8.75 -7.15
CA ARG A 252 4.17 8.40 -8.52
C ARG A 252 2.67 8.60 -8.73
N MET A 253 1.84 8.15 -7.78
CA MET A 253 0.39 8.32 -7.84
C MET A 253 -0.02 9.79 -7.86
N THR A 254 0.67 10.65 -7.09
CA THR A 254 0.42 12.10 -7.12
C THR A 254 0.69 12.68 -8.51
N THR A 255 1.79 12.29 -9.17
CA THR A 255 2.08 12.68 -10.56
C THR A 255 1.03 12.14 -11.52
N TYR A 256 0.63 10.87 -11.35
CA TYR A 256 -0.43 10.26 -12.17
C TYR A 256 -1.74 11.05 -12.08
N ILE A 257 -2.17 11.37 -10.86
CA ILE A 257 -3.39 12.16 -10.62
C ILE A 257 -3.28 13.55 -11.26
N ASN A 258 -2.12 14.20 -11.16
CA ASN A 258 -1.92 15.58 -11.60
C ASN A 258 -1.79 15.69 -13.12
N ALA A 259 -1.13 14.74 -13.78
CA ALA A 259 -0.83 14.79 -15.21
C ALA A 259 -1.74 13.88 -16.06
N PHE A 260 -1.98 12.65 -15.61
CA PHE A 260 -2.55 11.59 -16.46
C PHE A 260 -4.04 11.33 -16.18
N ALA A 261 -4.50 11.46 -14.94
CA ALA A 261 -5.90 11.23 -14.60
C ALA A 261 -6.89 12.05 -15.47
N PRO A 262 -6.67 13.35 -15.71
CA PRO A 262 -7.58 14.12 -16.59
C PRO A 262 -7.47 13.75 -18.06
N MET A 263 -6.35 13.17 -18.48
CA MET A 263 -6.08 12.82 -19.87
C MET A 263 -6.55 11.39 -20.20
N HIS A 264 -6.34 10.43 -19.30
CA HIS A 264 -6.66 9.01 -19.54
C HIS A 264 -8.01 8.59 -18.96
N ALA A 265 -8.45 9.19 -17.86
CA ALA A 265 -9.75 8.98 -17.20
C ALA A 265 -10.09 7.48 -16.96
N LEU A 266 -9.11 6.70 -16.49
CA LEU A 266 -9.24 5.25 -16.38
C LEU A 266 -9.64 4.75 -14.99
N TYR A 267 -9.45 5.53 -13.95
CA TYR A 267 -9.74 5.15 -12.57
C TYR A 267 -10.92 5.93 -12.01
N ASP A 268 -11.75 5.26 -11.21
CA ASP A 268 -12.95 5.83 -10.58
C ASP A 268 -12.62 6.49 -9.24
N GLY A 269 -11.46 6.20 -8.65
CA GLY A 269 -10.96 6.79 -7.42
C GLY A 269 -9.47 6.55 -7.22
N TYR A 270 -8.89 7.33 -6.32
CA TYR A 270 -7.46 7.28 -6.01
C TYR A 270 -7.23 7.22 -4.50
N LEU A 271 -6.35 6.32 -4.05
CA LEU A 271 -5.78 6.31 -2.71
C LEU A 271 -4.32 6.75 -2.79
N VAL A 272 -3.96 7.81 -2.08
CA VAL A 272 -2.60 8.30 -1.91
C VAL A 272 -2.21 8.09 -0.46
N HIS A 273 -1.34 7.12 -0.20
CA HIS A 273 -0.99 6.70 1.14
C HIS A 273 0.46 7.05 1.45
N SER A 274 0.69 7.78 2.54
CA SER A 274 2.04 8.07 3.08
C SER A 274 2.99 8.79 2.10
N ARG A 275 2.53 9.86 1.44
CA ARG A 275 3.36 10.59 0.48
C ARG A 275 4.33 11.58 1.12
N THR A 276 5.37 11.95 0.39
CA THR A 276 6.29 13.06 0.68
C THR A 276 5.67 14.44 0.35
N GLN A 277 6.41 15.54 0.56
CA GLN A 277 5.99 16.90 0.14
C GLN A 277 5.99 17.12 -1.37
N SER A 278 6.85 16.43 -2.10
CA SER A 278 6.95 16.47 -3.56
C SER A 278 6.18 15.32 -4.20
N SER A 279 6.31 15.17 -5.50
CA SER A 279 5.88 14.01 -6.27
C SER A 279 7.00 13.56 -7.18
N ALA A 280 6.90 12.38 -7.79
CA ALA A 280 7.88 11.93 -8.76
C ALA A 280 7.85 12.78 -10.04
N GLY A 281 9.00 12.97 -10.66
CA GLY A 281 9.11 13.65 -11.95
C GLY A 281 8.47 12.87 -13.10
N LEU A 282 8.24 13.55 -14.23
CA LEU A 282 7.65 12.90 -15.41
C LEU A 282 8.56 11.85 -16.06
N GLN A 283 9.87 12.06 -15.97
CA GLN A 283 10.90 11.21 -16.57
C GLN A 283 11.90 10.71 -15.52
N GLN A 284 11.50 10.72 -14.27
CA GLN A 284 12.33 10.27 -13.16
C GLN A 284 12.56 8.76 -13.28
N ASP A 285 13.82 8.34 -13.24
CA ASP A 285 14.21 6.94 -13.18
C ASP A 285 14.51 6.55 -11.72
N GLY A 286 13.95 5.42 -11.27
CA GLY A 286 14.10 4.97 -9.89
C GLY A 286 13.55 5.93 -8.83
N ILE A 287 14.30 6.10 -7.75
CA ILE A 287 13.92 6.89 -6.56
C ILE A 287 14.41 8.34 -6.67
N CYS A 288 15.46 8.58 -7.41
CA CYS A 288 16.10 9.88 -7.52
C CYS A 288 15.65 10.69 -8.74
N ASP A 289 15.80 11.98 -8.61
CA ASP A 289 15.44 12.98 -9.63
C ASP A 289 16.68 13.33 -10.47
N ASP A 290 17.30 12.32 -11.09
CA ASP A 290 18.58 12.44 -11.80
C ASP A 290 18.42 12.62 -13.31
N GLY A 291 17.84 13.70 -13.72
CA GLY A 291 17.90 14.17 -15.12
C GLY A 291 16.59 14.17 -15.88
N GLY A 292 15.46 13.89 -15.24
CA GLY A 292 14.14 14.04 -15.84
C GLY A 292 13.59 15.47 -15.73
N ILE A 293 12.31 15.62 -16.00
CA ILE A 293 11.55 16.85 -15.74
C ILE A 293 11.10 16.81 -14.28
N PRO A 294 11.75 17.56 -13.38
CA PRO A 294 11.50 17.45 -11.94
C PRO A 294 10.12 17.99 -11.60
N SER A 295 9.51 17.41 -10.58
CA SER A 295 8.32 17.98 -9.96
C SER A 295 8.70 19.18 -9.07
N PRO A 296 7.75 20.10 -8.76
CA PRO A 296 7.97 21.12 -7.76
C PRO A 296 8.33 20.51 -6.39
N ALA A 297 9.21 21.18 -5.65
CA ALA A 297 9.58 20.77 -4.29
C ALA A 297 8.38 20.60 -3.35
N ILE A 298 7.28 21.31 -3.63
CA ILE A 298 5.98 21.16 -2.97
C ILE A 298 4.94 20.93 -4.04
N THR A 299 4.30 19.76 -4.02
CA THR A 299 3.26 19.39 -4.98
C THR A 299 1.96 19.02 -4.26
N ARG A 300 0.86 19.64 -4.65
CA ARG A 300 -0.49 19.29 -4.20
C ARG A 300 -1.20 18.45 -5.25
N VAL A 301 -2.20 17.71 -4.80
CA VAL A 301 -3.14 17.07 -5.72
C VAL A 301 -4.03 18.17 -6.32
N ARG A 302 -4.23 18.13 -7.63
CA ARG A 302 -5.11 19.07 -8.35
C ARG A 302 -6.54 19.02 -7.80
N ASP A 303 -7.23 20.15 -7.78
CA ASP A 303 -8.56 20.30 -7.17
C ASP A 303 -9.73 20.33 -8.18
N ASP A 304 -9.44 20.14 -9.47
CA ASP A 304 -10.39 20.22 -10.58
C ASP A 304 -10.76 18.84 -11.18
N LEU A 305 -10.42 17.74 -10.48
CA LEU A 305 -10.84 16.39 -10.88
C LEU A 305 -12.30 16.11 -10.48
N GLY A 306 -13.03 15.43 -11.38
CA GLY A 306 -14.34 14.86 -11.08
C GLY A 306 -14.28 13.58 -10.23
N THR A 307 -13.11 12.98 -10.11
CA THR A 307 -12.86 11.67 -9.47
C THR A 307 -12.42 11.86 -8.02
N PRO A 308 -12.94 11.07 -7.05
CA PRO A 308 -12.53 11.12 -5.66
C PRO A 308 -11.06 10.77 -5.44
N VAL A 309 -10.40 11.54 -4.56
CA VAL A 309 -9.04 11.26 -4.06
C VAL A 309 -9.07 11.20 -2.54
N MET A 310 -8.68 10.05 -1.98
CA MET A 310 -8.46 9.84 -0.56
C MET A 310 -6.97 9.86 -0.27
N MET A 311 -6.55 10.63 0.72
CA MET A 311 -5.15 10.72 1.17
C MET A 311 -5.04 10.35 2.64
N ILE A 312 -4.04 9.54 2.98
CA ILE A 312 -3.73 9.09 4.34
C ILE A 312 -2.29 9.46 4.65
N GLN A 313 -2.07 10.09 5.82
CA GLN A 313 -0.76 10.55 6.28
C GLN A 313 -0.56 10.22 7.77
N PRO A 314 0.30 9.26 8.13
CA PRO A 314 0.73 9.04 9.51
C PRO A 314 1.63 10.19 10.02
N GLU A 315 1.93 10.22 11.31
CA GLU A 315 2.75 11.28 11.93
C GLU A 315 4.12 11.45 11.30
N THR A 316 4.79 10.33 11.00
CA THR A 316 6.14 10.31 10.39
C THR A 316 6.20 11.18 9.14
N ASP A 317 5.16 11.13 8.31
CA ASP A 317 5.17 11.77 7.00
C ASP A 317 5.15 13.29 7.08
N LEU A 318 4.61 13.85 8.17
CA LEU A 318 4.44 15.30 8.27
C LEU A 318 5.80 16.03 8.23
N PHE A 319 6.76 15.58 9.01
CA PHE A 319 8.03 16.27 9.16
C PHE A 319 9.24 15.48 8.67
N ILE A 320 9.26 14.17 8.86
CA ILE A 320 10.36 13.33 8.37
C ILE A 320 10.33 13.27 6.83
N LEU A 321 9.14 13.06 6.23
CA LEU A 321 8.96 13.07 4.79
C LEU A 321 8.46 14.43 4.24
N GLY A 322 8.23 15.42 5.12
CA GLY A 322 7.95 16.81 4.77
C GLY A 322 6.54 17.09 4.24
N SER A 323 5.61 16.14 4.28
CA SER A 323 4.27 16.27 3.69
C SER A 323 3.45 17.44 4.27
N TYR A 324 3.79 17.91 5.47
CA TYR A 324 3.18 19.09 6.08
C TYR A 324 3.19 20.31 5.15
N SER A 325 4.27 20.49 4.37
CA SER A 325 4.41 21.61 3.42
C SER A 325 3.45 21.52 2.24
N SER A 326 3.00 20.33 1.87
CA SER A 326 2.05 20.07 0.78
C SER A 326 0.61 19.90 1.26
N ASN A 327 0.34 20.18 2.52
CA ASN A 327 -1.00 20.09 3.10
C ASN A 327 -2.03 20.88 2.28
N GLN A 328 -3.23 20.32 2.11
CA GLN A 328 -4.34 20.96 1.41
C GLN A 328 -5.69 20.68 2.12
N LYS A 329 -6.65 21.56 1.86
CA LYS A 329 -7.98 21.45 2.47
C LYS A 329 -8.81 20.37 1.79
N ASP A 330 -9.68 19.72 2.56
CA ASP A 330 -10.71 18.86 2.02
C ASP A 330 -11.64 19.62 1.07
N SER A 331 -12.03 18.94 -0.01
CA SER A 331 -12.99 19.47 -1.00
C SER A 331 -14.13 18.47 -1.25
N GLU A 332 -14.92 18.70 -2.29
CA GLU A 332 -15.96 17.75 -2.71
C GLU A 332 -15.38 16.46 -3.31
N LYS A 333 -14.13 16.49 -3.78
CA LYS A 333 -13.45 15.36 -4.43
C LYS A 333 -12.09 15.02 -3.81
N PHE A 334 -11.71 15.69 -2.72
CA PHE A 334 -10.48 15.42 -2.00
C PHE A 334 -10.74 15.29 -0.51
N ARG A 335 -10.23 14.23 0.10
CA ARG A 335 -10.28 13.98 1.53
C ARG A 335 -8.90 13.56 2.01
N MET A 336 -8.44 14.15 3.13
CA MET A 336 -7.17 13.78 3.76
C MET A 336 -7.38 13.47 5.23
N TRP A 337 -6.88 12.31 5.66
CA TRP A 337 -6.80 11.90 7.05
C TRP A 337 -5.34 11.89 7.49
N GLU A 338 -5.02 12.68 8.51
CA GLU A 338 -3.77 12.60 9.24
C GLU A 338 -4.01 11.76 10.49
N LEU A 339 -3.12 10.79 10.76
CA LEU A 339 -3.36 9.72 11.72
C LEU A 339 -2.50 9.89 12.97
N ALA A 340 -3.13 10.03 14.13
CA ALA A 340 -2.43 10.12 15.41
C ALA A 340 -1.97 8.74 15.91
N GLY A 341 -0.78 8.67 16.47
CA GLY A 341 -0.20 7.46 17.06
C GLY A 341 0.27 6.43 16.03
N THR A 342 0.54 6.82 14.80
CA THR A 342 0.92 5.91 13.71
C THR A 342 2.22 6.33 13.04
N ALA A 343 2.92 5.38 12.44
CA ALA A 343 4.17 5.60 11.70
C ALA A 343 4.01 5.21 10.24
N HIS A 344 4.93 5.69 9.39
CA HIS A 344 5.01 5.40 7.97
C HIS A 344 5.02 3.89 7.68
N ALA A 345 5.85 3.16 8.42
CA ALA A 345 5.87 1.71 8.44
C ALA A 345 5.87 1.27 9.91
N ASP A 346 4.98 0.39 10.30
CA ASP A 346 4.76 -0.01 11.67
C ASP A 346 5.00 -1.51 11.89
N LEU A 347 4.82 -1.98 13.10
CA LEU A 347 4.98 -3.40 13.44
C LEU A 347 4.04 -4.29 12.60
N TYR A 348 2.84 -3.80 12.28
CA TYR A 348 1.92 -4.54 11.43
C TYR A 348 2.48 -4.69 10.02
N THR A 349 2.95 -3.61 9.41
CA THR A 349 3.52 -3.58 8.07
C THR A 349 4.75 -4.49 7.94
N PHE A 350 5.63 -4.50 8.94
CA PHE A 350 6.86 -5.30 8.87
C PHE A 350 6.66 -6.79 9.19
N LEU A 351 5.76 -7.12 10.11
CA LEU A 351 5.71 -8.47 10.69
C LEU A 351 4.33 -9.10 10.68
N ILE A 352 3.31 -8.39 11.21
CA ILE A 352 2.05 -9.02 11.62
C ILE A 352 1.18 -9.37 10.42
N ASN A 353 1.13 -8.49 9.41
CA ASN A 353 0.28 -8.64 8.23
C ASN A 353 0.37 -10.00 7.55
N ARG A 354 1.58 -10.58 7.50
CA ARG A 354 1.85 -11.85 6.81
C ARG A 354 1.18 -13.07 7.46
N PHE A 355 0.62 -12.92 8.65
CA PHE A 355 -0.08 -13.96 9.39
C PHE A 355 -1.54 -13.60 9.66
N ASP A 356 -1.95 -12.35 9.37
CA ASP A 356 -3.28 -11.87 9.67
C ASP A 356 -4.30 -12.33 8.62
N THR A 357 -5.26 -13.14 9.05
CA THR A 357 -6.42 -13.54 8.23
C THR A 357 -7.69 -12.74 8.56
N GLY A 358 -7.57 -11.68 9.35
CA GLY A 358 -8.67 -10.80 9.76
C GLY A 358 -9.54 -11.34 10.89
N THR A 359 -9.11 -12.39 11.61
CA THR A 359 -9.94 -13.06 12.64
C THR A 359 -9.28 -13.21 14.00
N ASP A 360 -7.96 -12.99 14.11
CA ASP A 360 -7.23 -13.13 15.37
C ASP A 360 -7.21 -11.82 16.16
N PRO A 361 -7.84 -11.73 17.36
CA PRO A 361 -7.80 -10.53 18.17
C PRO A 361 -6.38 -10.12 18.63
N SER A 362 -5.43 -11.05 18.68
CA SER A 362 -4.06 -10.76 19.16
C SER A 362 -3.30 -9.79 18.28
N ILE A 363 -3.69 -9.64 17.00
CA ILE A 363 -3.12 -8.63 16.09
C ILE A 363 -3.37 -7.19 16.56
N ALA A 364 -4.40 -6.97 17.35
CA ALA A 364 -4.75 -5.67 17.92
C ALA A 364 -3.92 -5.33 19.20
N ALA A 365 -2.94 -6.17 19.57
CA ALA A 365 -2.13 -5.94 20.75
C ALA A 365 -1.08 -4.84 20.53
N VAL A 366 -0.99 -3.89 21.45
CA VAL A 366 0.12 -2.93 21.51
C VAL A 366 1.27 -3.55 22.29
N VAL A 367 2.39 -3.74 21.61
CA VAL A 367 3.58 -4.39 22.16
C VAL A 367 4.86 -3.62 21.80
N GLU A 368 5.92 -3.81 22.58
CA GLU A 368 7.26 -3.34 22.23
C GLU A 368 8.01 -4.39 21.44
N ASN A 369 8.48 -4.04 20.25
CA ASN A 369 9.28 -4.90 19.39
C ASN A 369 10.42 -4.07 18.76
N PHE A 370 11.68 -4.50 18.99
CA PHE A 370 12.87 -3.81 18.49
C PHE A 370 13.36 -4.35 17.14
N ALA A 371 13.04 -5.58 16.82
CA ALA A 371 13.52 -6.27 15.63
C ALA A 371 12.37 -7.01 14.94
N PRO A 372 11.45 -6.28 14.26
CA PRO A 372 10.33 -6.92 13.61
C PRO A 372 10.76 -7.89 12.50
N VAL A 373 11.91 -7.65 11.86
CA VAL A 373 12.53 -8.57 10.90
C VAL A 373 14.01 -8.76 11.28
N PRO A 374 14.32 -9.72 12.17
CA PRO A 374 15.65 -9.86 12.74
C PRO A 374 16.76 -9.94 11.69
N GLY A 375 17.78 -9.08 11.83
CA GLY A 375 18.93 -8.99 10.90
C GLY A 375 18.65 -8.18 9.64
N ILE A 376 17.43 -7.62 9.48
CA ILE A 376 17.06 -6.73 8.37
C ILE A 376 16.50 -5.42 8.92
N ILE A 377 15.57 -5.48 9.87
CA ILE A 377 15.00 -4.32 10.57
C ILE A 377 15.19 -4.53 12.05
N ASP A 378 16.33 -4.08 12.55
CA ASP A 378 16.74 -4.15 13.95
C ASP A 378 16.91 -2.71 14.48
N CYS A 379 15.89 -2.21 15.20
CA CYS A 379 15.85 -0.84 15.67
C CYS A 379 16.37 -0.72 17.11
N THR A 380 16.92 0.43 17.47
CA THR A 380 17.41 0.69 18.84
C THR A 380 16.28 1.06 19.80
N ILE A 381 15.12 1.45 19.28
CA ILE A 381 13.90 1.78 20.03
C ILE A 381 12.78 0.90 19.49
N PRO A 382 11.83 0.41 20.32
CA PRO A 382 10.72 -0.40 19.83
C PRO A 382 9.93 0.34 18.74
N VAL A 383 9.66 -0.34 17.61
CA VAL A 383 8.93 0.22 16.50
C VAL A 383 7.48 0.52 16.88
N ASN A 384 6.83 1.42 16.16
CA ASN A 384 5.43 1.77 16.38
C ASN A 384 4.51 0.55 16.18
N ALA A 385 3.63 0.31 17.16
CA ALA A 385 2.58 -0.70 17.14
C ALA A 385 1.18 -0.07 17.06
N GLY A 386 1.09 1.18 16.63
CA GLY A 386 -0.17 1.88 16.38
C GLY A 386 -0.92 1.21 15.22
N PRO A 387 -2.24 0.99 15.34
CA PRO A 387 -3.00 0.21 14.37
C PRO A 387 -3.39 1.02 13.13
N MET A 388 -2.43 1.51 12.35
CA MET A 388 -2.66 2.24 11.11
C MET A 388 -3.54 1.45 10.14
N HIS A 389 -3.28 0.16 9.99
CA HIS A 389 -4.00 -0.75 9.09
C HIS A 389 -5.53 -0.72 9.30
N PHE A 390 -6.03 -0.58 10.52
CA PHE A 390 -7.48 -0.47 10.76
C PHE A 390 -8.08 0.82 10.19
N ILE A 391 -7.31 1.92 10.19
CA ILE A 391 -7.76 3.19 9.59
C ILE A 391 -7.66 3.10 8.06
N VAL A 392 -6.63 2.44 7.52
CA VAL A 392 -6.50 2.19 6.07
C VAL A 392 -7.67 1.35 5.57
N ASN A 393 -8.07 0.29 6.30
CA ASN A 393 -9.28 -0.48 6.01
C ASN A 393 -10.52 0.42 5.92
N ALA A 394 -10.73 1.28 6.90
CA ALA A 394 -11.86 2.20 6.92
C ALA A 394 -11.82 3.20 5.76
N ALA A 395 -10.65 3.70 5.41
CA ALA A 395 -10.45 4.64 4.31
C ALA A 395 -10.76 4.03 2.94
N ILE A 396 -10.33 2.78 2.70
CA ILE A 396 -10.62 2.05 1.46
C ILE A 396 -12.12 1.79 1.31
N ARG A 397 -12.79 1.30 2.37
CA ARG A 397 -14.24 1.11 2.35
C ARG A 397 -14.97 2.42 2.11
N ALA A 398 -14.56 3.50 2.76
CA ALA A 398 -15.15 4.82 2.60
C ALA A 398 -14.91 5.40 1.19
N LEU A 399 -13.73 5.21 0.61
CA LEU A 399 -13.43 5.61 -0.78
C LEU A 399 -14.30 4.82 -1.77
N ASN A 400 -14.44 3.51 -1.59
CA ASN A 400 -15.30 2.70 -2.46
C ASN A 400 -16.77 3.14 -2.37
N THR A 401 -17.27 3.43 -1.17
CA THR A 401 -18.61 3.99 -0.95
C THR A 401 -18.76 5.34 -1.64
N TRP A 402 -17.74 6.20 -1.54
CA TRP A 402 -17.75 7.51 -2.20
C TRP A 402 -17.86 7.40 -3.73
N ILE A 403 -17.18 6.42 -4.32
CA ILE A 403 -17.26 6.14 -5.76
C ILE A 403 -18.65 5.61 -6.14
N ILE A 404 -19.24 4.72 -5.33
CA ILE A 404 -20.50 4.03 -5.65
C ILE A 404 -21.70 4.96 -5.57
N ASP A 405 -21.84 5.72 -4.50
CA ASP A 405 -23.05 6.48 -4.18
C ASP A 405 -22.82 7.98 -3.98
N GLY A 406 -21.58 8.44 -4.08
CA GLY A 406 -21.21 9.85 -3.90
C GLY A 406 -21.06 10.28 -2.45
N THR A 407 -21.21 9.38 -1.46
CA THR A 407 -21.06 9.71 -0.03
C THR A 407 -19.59 9.85 0.33
N ALA A 408 -19.12 11.08 0.47
CA ALA A 408 -17.74 11.37 0.84
C ALA A 408 -17.40 10.89 2.26
N PRO A 409 -16.16 10.38 2.49
CA PRO A 409 -15.69 10.06 3.83
C PRO A 409 -15.84 11.24 4.80
N ASN A 410 -16.05 10.96 6.08
CA ASN A 410 -16.11 12.00 7.09
C ASN A 410 -14.80 12.82 7.09
N LYS A 411 -14.95 14.13 7.33
CA LYS A 411 -13.80 15.01 7.53
C LYS A 411 -13.17 14.69 8.88
N ALA A 412 -11.84 14.63 8.91
CA ALA A 412 -11.07 14.56 10.13
C ALA A 412 -10.44 15.93 10.44
N GLU A 413 -10.24 16.19 11.72
CA GLU A 413 -9.32 17.26 12.13
C GLU A 413 -7.92 16.90 11.66
N ARG A 414 -7.07 17.91 11.48
CA ARG A 414 -5.64 17.70 11.22
C ARG A 414 -4.90 17.47 12.53
N LEU A 415 -3.73 16.85 12.48
CA LEU A 415 -2.83 16.82 13.62
C LEU A 415 -2.51 18.25 14.06
N GLU A 416 -2.54 18.49 15.37
CA GLU A 416 -2.17 19.80 15.91
C GLU A 416 -0.67 20.03 15.74
N VAL A 417 -0.30 21.16 15.14
CA VAL A 417 1.09 21.56 14.91
C VAL A 417 1.35 22.91 15.51
N ALA A 418 2.43 23.05 16.24
CA ALA A 418 2.85 24.31 16.85
C ALA A 418 4.38 24.45 16.90
N GLY A 419 4.83 25.66 17.24
CA GLY A 419 6.26 25.94 17.40
C GLY A 419 6.94 26.51 16.15
N ASN A 420 8.25 26.84 16.31
CA ASN A 420 9.13 27.27 15.23
C ASN A 420 10.55 26.75 15.56
N PRO A 421 11.04 25.68 14.90
CA PRO A 421 10.35 24.96 13.81
C PRO A 421 9.02 24.33 14.23
N PRO A 422 8.12 24.06 13.28
CA PRO A 422 6.84 23.42 13.58
C PRO A 422 7.06 21.96 13.99
N ALA A 423 6.26 21.49 14.96
CA ALA A 423 6.26 20.11 15.44
C ALA A 423 4.83 19.69 15.85
N ILE A 424 4.57 18.39 15.90
CA ILE A 424 3.32 17.81 16.36
C ILE A 424 3.13 18.15 17.86
N VAL A 425 1.96 18.67 18.20
CA VAL A 425 1.57 18.91 19.59
C VAL A 425 1.17 17.60 20.24
N ARG A 426 1.78 17.29 21.39
CA ARG A 426 1.53 16.05 22.13
C ARG A 426 0.81 16.33 23.46
N ASP A 427 0.08 15.34 23.95
CA ASP A 427 -0.51 15.36 25.28
C ASP A 427 0.52 15.06 26.38
N GLU A 428 0.08 14.96 27.62
CA GLU A 428 0.93 14.67 28.78
C GLU A 428 1.55 13.26 28.76
N PHE A 429 1.02 12.36 27.93
CA PHE A 429 1.50 10.98 27.72
C PHE A 429 2.34 10.84 26.46
N GLY A 430 2.58 11.92 25.74
CA GLY A 430 3.38 11.93 24.52
C GLY A 430 2.62 11.56 23.24
N ASN A 431 1.33 11.28 23.30
CA ASN A 431 0.51 10.98 22.12
C ASN A 431 0.09 12.26 21.38
N ALA A 432 0.00 12.21 20.06
CA ALA A 432 -0.35 13.36 19.24
C ALA A 432 -1.78 13.84 19.51
N LYS A 433 -1.98 15.16 19.43
CA LYS A 433 -3.30 15.81 19.47
C LYS A 433 -3.82 16.07 18.06
N GLY A 434 -5.16 16.09 17.93
CA GLY A 434 -5.82 16.21 16.62
C GLY A 434 -5.74 14.93 15.81
N GLY A 435 -5.95 15.02 14.50
CA GLY A 435 -5.93 13.91 13.58
C GLY A 435 -7.07 12.90 13.74
N VAL A 436 -7.01 11.83 12.97
CA VAL A 436 -7.81 10.63 13.20
C VAL A 436 -7.18 9.87 14.37
N ARG A 437 -7.95 9.68 15.42
CA ARG A 437 -7.48 9.06 16.67
C ARG A 437 -8.06 7.66 16.79
N THR A 438 -7.17 6.72 17.03
CA THR A 438 -7.55 5.34 17.35
C THR A 438 -7.95 5.22 18.82
N PRO A 439 -8.65 4.15 19.21
CA PRO A 439 -8.91 3.86 20.62
C PRO A 439 -7.65 3.82 21.48
N TYR A 440 -6.51 3.42 20.92
CA TYR A 440 -5.23 3.33 21.65
C TYR A 440 -4.55 4.69 21.90
N VAL A 441 -4.96 5.73 21.18
CA VAL A 441 -4.53 7.12 21.43
C VAL A 441 -5.50 7.82 22.40
N ASP A 442 -6.80 7.50 22.33
CA ASP A 442 -7.82 8.11 23.21
C ASP A 442 -7.92 7.42 24.58
N THR A 443 -7.51 6.15 24.67
CA THR A 443 -7.47 5.33 25.89
C THR A 443 -6.10 4.67 25.98
N PRO A 444 -5.03 5.46 26.25
CA PRO A 444 -3.67 5.04 26.01
C PRO A 444 -3.15 4.07 27.09
N ILE A 445 -2.38 3.08 26.64
CA ILE A 445 -1.57 2.17 27.47
C ILE A 445 -0.10 2.26 27.09
N ALA A 446 0.21 3.14 26.16
CA ALA A 446 1.54 3.41 25.63
C ALA A 446 1.61 4.83 25.09
N THR A 447 2.81 5.35 24.95
CA THR A 447 3.11 6.40 24.00
C THR A 447 3.27 5.75 22.63
N LEU A 448 2.45 6.16 21.67
CA LEU A 448 2.54 5.77 20.26
C LEU A 448 2.94 7.02 19.47
N GLU A 449 4.09 6.96 18.83
CA GLU A 449 4.68 8.12 18.16
C GLU A 449 5.18 7.72 16.77
N GLY A 450 4.84 8.52 15.75
CA GLY A 450 5.32 8.30 14.37
C GLY A 450 6.76 8.77 14.14
N GLU A 451 7.32 9.48 15.11
CA GLU A 451 8.70 10.01 15.11
C GLU A 451 9.52 9.31 16.21
N GLY A 452 10.73 9.79 16.45
CA GLY A 452 11.52 9.40 17.63
C GLY A 452 12.58 8.33 17.38
N GLN A 453 12.61 7.67 16.22
CA GLN A 453 13.75 6.84 15.83
C GLN A 453 14.93 7.72 15.38
N PRO A 454 16.17 7.21 15.53
CA PRO A 454 17.34 7.90 14.99
C PRO A 454 17.21 8.15 13.49
N GLN A 455 17.57 9.35 13.05
CA GLN A 455 17.60 9.67 11.62
C GLN A 455 18.90 9.15 11.02
N PRO A 456 18.88 8.52 9.82
CA PRO A 456 20.08 8.14 9.11
C PRO A 456 20.85 9.37 8.65
N ASP A 457 22.18 9.26 8.56
CA ASP A 457 22.99 10.27 7.87
C ASP A 457 22.79 10.14 6.36
N LEU A 458 21.84 10.88 5.82
CA LEU A 458 21.51 10.88 4.40
C LEU A 458 22.67 11.38 3.52
N SER A 459 23.72 11.97 4.08
CA SER A 459 24.91 12.37 3.33
C SER A 459 25.75 11.18 2.84
N GLU A 460 25.54 10.00 3.46
CA GLU A 460 26.16 8.74 3.02
C GLU A 460 25.36 8.02 1.92
N ILE A 461 24.15 8.44 1.64
CA ILE A 461 23.41 8.03 0.44
C ILE A 461 24.12 8.71 -0.74
N GLY A 462 25.08 8.01 -1.33
CA GLY A 462 25.92 8.53 -2.40
C GLY A 462 25.09 8.97 -3.63
N GLU A 463 25.78 9.54 -4.62
CA GLU A 463 25.23 9.96 -5.92
C GLU A 463 24.58 8.79 -6.71
N THR A 464 24.64 7.57 -6.21
CA THR A 464 23.97 6.40 -6.76
C THR A 464 22.57 6.33 -6.14
N CYS A 465 21.60 6.69 -6.91
CA CYS A 465 20.15 6.72 -6.58
C CYS A 465 19.55 5.33 -6.29
N GLU A 466 20.32 4.42 -5.79
CA GLU A 466 19.92 3.12 -5.28
C GLU A 466 19.85 3.22 -3.75
N LEU A 467 18.66 3.04 -3.19
CA LEU A 467 18.55 2.75 -1.77
C LEU A 467 19.24 1.41 -1.52
N ASN A 468 20.49 1.47 -1.12
CA ASN A 468 21.22 0.28 -0.73
C ASN A 468 20.69 -0.14 0.66
N ILE A 469 19.84 -1.16 0.69
CA ILE A 469 19.27 -1.71 1.92
C ILE A 469 20.35 -2.20 2.91
N ASP A 470 21.58 -2.44 2.46
CA ASP A 470 22.73 -2.74 3.32
C ASP A 470 23.25 -1.48 4.07
N VAL A 471 22.80 -0.27 3.69
CA VAL A 471 23.26 1.01 4.23
C VAL A 471 22.12 1.79 4.89
N ILE A 472 20.86 1.63 4.45
CA ILE A 472 19.73 2.38 4.98
C ILE A 472 18.99 1.56 6.03
N ASP A 473 19.10 2.02 7.26
CA ASP A 473 18.26 1.55 8.35
C ASP A 473 16.87 2.20 8.23
N PHE A 474 15.86 1.43 7.80
CA PHE A 474 14.46 1.89 7.69
C PHE A 474 13.79 2.21 9.02
N CYS A 475 14.48 2.04 10.15
CA CYS A 475 13.94 2.35 11.47
C CYS A 475 13.47 3.79 11.59
N PHE A 476 14.08 4.74 10.88
CA PHE A 476 13.67 6.16 10.90
C PHE A 476 12.22 6.38 10.44
N LEU A 477 11.65 5.45 9.67
CA LEU A 477 10.25 5.46 9.23
C LEU A 477 9.32 4.71 10.19
N ALA A 478 9.87 3.98 11.18
CA ALA A 478 9.12 3.01 11.97
C ALA A 478 8.48 3.59 13.24
N GLY A 479 8.70 4.86 13.55
CA GLY A 479 8.16 5.49 14.76
C GLY A 479 8.53 4.72 16.03
N THR A 480 7.82 4.96 17.14
CA THR A 480 8.14 4.32 18.42
C THR A 480 6.90 3.88 19.20
N THR A 481 7.08 2.85 20.03
CA THR A 481 6.15 2.41 21.08
C THR A 481 6.87 2.40 22.43
N ARG A 482 6.25 2.97 23.45
CA ARG A 482 6.72 2.90 24.85
C ARG A 482 5.53 2.56 25.75
N LEU A 483 5.50 1.34 26.26
CA LEU A 483 4.45 0.90 27.16
C LEU A 483 4.50 1.67 28.48
N PHE A 484 3.33 2.02 29.04
CA PHE A 484 3.25 2.65 30.33
C PHE A 484 3.56 1.67 31.46
N ASP A 485 4.24 2.14 32.48
CA ASP A 485 4.42 1.38 33.71
C ASP A 485 3.12 1.26 34.53
N VAL A 486 3.09 0.32 35.48
CA VAL A 486 1.91 0.06 36.31
C VAL A 486 1.45 1.30 37.09
N SER A 487 2.37 2.18 37.47
CA SER A 487 2.03 3.43 38.21
C SER A 487 1.26 4.39 37.29
N THR A 488 1.73 4.55 36.06
CA THR A 488 1.06 5.40 35.05
C THR A 488 -0.31 4.82 34.71
N LEU A 489 -0.39 3.49 34.46
CA LEU A 489 -1.67 2.82 34.19
C LEU A 489 -2.64 2.98 35.36
N GLY A 490 -2.17 2.83 36.61
CA GLY A 490 -3.01 3.01 37.82
C GLY A 490 -3.47 4.46 38.05
N SER A 491 -2.83 5.46 37.42
CA SER A 491 -3.31 6.84 37.42
C SER A 491 -4.42 7.10 36.41
N LEU A 492 -4.49 6.28 35.34
CA LEU A 492 -5.47 6.40 34.27
C LEU A 492 -6.69 5.51 34.51
N TYR A 493 -6.47 4.30 35.01
CA TYR A 493 -7.50 3.27 35.14
C TYR A 493 -7.46 2.68 36.55
N ALA A 494 -8.64 2.55 37.19
CA ALA A 494 -8.75 1.97 38.52
C ALA A 494 -8.32 0.48 38.54
N ASP A 495 -8.63 -0.22 37.48
CA ASP A 495 -8.34 -1.63 37.25
C ASP A 495 -8.47 -1.96 35.74
N ASN A 496 -8.27 -3.24 35.39
CA ASN A 496 -8.37 -3.71 34.00
C ASN A 496 -9.80 -3.55 33.42
N ASP A 497 -10.82 -3.73 34.25
CA ASP A 497 -12.21 -3.59 33.80
C ASP A 497 -12.53 -2.14 33.42
N ALA A 498 -12.03 -1.16 34.18
CA ALA A 498 -12.16 0.26 33.86
C ALA A 498 -11.44 0.62 32.55
N TYR A 499 -10.26 0.04 32.28
CA TYR A 499 -9.59 0.17 30.98
C TYR A 499 -10.44 -0.39 29.84
N ILE A 500 -10.94 -1.62 29.99
CA ILE A 500 -11.78 -2.29 28.96
C ILE A 500 -13.03 -1.46 28.66
N GLU A 501 -13.70 -0.92 29.70
CA GLU A 501 -14.88 -0.07 29.51
C GLU A 501 -14.53 1.22 28.73
N ALA A 502 -13.45 1.90 29.10
CA ALA A 502 -12.98 3.10 28.42
C ALA A 502 -12.59 2.83 26.96
N LEU A 503 -11.82 1.75 26.71
CA LEU A 503 -11.40 1.36 25.35
C LEU A 503 -12.62 1.01 24.48
N ASN A 504 -13.60 0.26 25.02
CA ASN A 504 -14.81 -0.09 24.30
C ASN A 504 -15.60 1.18 23.91
N ALA A 505 -15.74 2.14 24.83
CA ALA A 505 -16.42 3.40 24.56
C ALA A 505 -15.71 4.22 23.47
N SER A 506 -14.38 4.33 23.55
CA SER A 506 -13.56 5.01 22.52
C SER A 506 -13.67 4.31 21.17
N THR A 507 -13.66 2.96 21.16
CA THR A 507 -13.83 2.14 19.95
C THR A 507 -15.18 2.42 19.28
N ASP A 508 -16.27 2.50 20.05
CA ASP A 508 -17.61 2.81 19.52
C ASP A 508 -17.69 4.24 18.94
N VAL A 509 -16.97 5.18 19.55
CA VAL A 509 -16.86 6.55 19.02
C VAL A 509 -16.13 6.55 17.67
N ALA A 510 -15.03 5.84 17.55
CA ALA A 510 -14.25 5.74 16.29
C ALA A 510 -15.08 5.10 15.16
N VAL A 511 -15.84 4.03 15.47
CA VAL A 511 -16.79 3.41 14.53
C VAL A 511 -17.89 4.42 14.13
N GLY A 512 -18.49 5.10 15.10
CA GLY A 512 -19.54 6.10 14.83
C GLY A 512 -19.07 7.28 13.98
N LYS A 513 -17.78 7.61 14.02
CA LYS A 513 -17.13 8.60 13.15
C LYS A 513 -16.74 8.05 11.77
N GLY A 514 -16.82 6.73 11.56
CA GLY A 514 -16.41 6.08 10.32
C GLY A 514 -14.88 5.99 10.12
N PHE A 515 -14.10 6.14 11.19
CA PHE A 515 -12.64 6.01 11.15
C PHE A 515 -12.15 4.61 11.51
N LEU A 516 -13.07 3.75 11.96
CA LEU A 516 -12.82 2.36 12.29
C LEU A 516 -14.01 1.51 11.80
N LEU A 517 -13.73 0.34 11.26
CA LEU A 517 -14.77 -0.58 10.82
C LEU A 517 -15.29 -1.42 11.99
N PRO A 518 -16.57 -1.82 11.99
CA PRO A 518 -17.15 -2.66 13.05
C PRO A 518 -16.41 -3.99 13.25
N GLU A 519 -15.89 -4.57 12.17
CA GLU A 519 -15.15 -5.83 12.17
C GLU A 519 -13.81 -5.66 12.91
N ASP A 520 -13.07 -4.58 12.62
CA ASP A 520 -11.79 -4.27 13.26
C ASP A 520 -12.01 -3.85 14.73
N ALA A 521 -13.09 -3.12 15.00
CA ALA A 521 -13.52 -2.80 16.36
C ALA A 521 -13.78 -4.05 17.22
N ALA A 522 -14.32 -5.11 16.62
CA ALA A 522 -14.54 -6.37 17.33
C ALA A 522 -13.22 -7.03 17.75
N LEU A 523 -12.18 -6.98 16.90
CA LEU A 523 -10.84 -7.48 17.23
C LEU A 523 -10.21 -6.68 18.38
N ILE A 524 -10.29 -5.35 18.37
CA ILE A 524 -9.79 -4.48 19.44
C ILE A 524 -10.45 -4.81 20.76
N LYS A 525 -11.78 -4.90 20.80
CA LYS A 525 -12.56 -5.21 22.00
C LYS A 525 -12.25 -6.62 22.53
N ALA A 526 -12.14 -7.61 21.63
CA ALA A 526 -11.81 -8.99 22.00
C ALA A 526 -10.39 -9.10 22.56
N ASN A 527 -9.41 -8.40 21.97
CA ASN A 527 -8.05 -8.34 22.49
C ASN A 527 -8.01 -7.76 23.91
N ALA A 528 -8.74 -6.67 24.17
CA ALA A 528 -8.79 -6.04 25.48
C ALA A 528 -9.32 -6.97 26.57
N VAL A 529 -10.35 -7.78 26.27
CA VAL A 529 -10.89 -8.77 27.20
C VAL A 529 -9.91 -9.90 27.50
N ASN A 530 -9.09 -10.26 26.50
CA ASN A 530 -8.12 -11.37 26.60
C ASN A 530 -6.78 -10.93 27.21
N SER A 531 -6.59 -9.65 27.51
CA SER A 531 -5.35 -9.09 28.04
C SER A 531 -5.57 -8.45 29.42
N ASN A 532 -4.51 -8.41 30.22
CA ASN A 532 -4.46 -7.64 31.47
C ASN A 532 -3.34 -6.64 31.40
N ILE A 533 -3.66 -5.35 31.32
CA ILE A 533 -2.67 -4.28 31.17
C ILE A 533 -1.80 -4.11 32.43
N PHE A 534 -2.21 -4.63 33.59
CA PHE A 534 -1.48 -4.55 34.84
C PHE A 534 -0.58 -5.78 35.10
N GLU A 535 -0.59 -6.79 34.24
CA GLU A 535 0.21 -8.03 34.33
C GLU A 535 1.25 -8.18 33.21
N ARG A 536 1.70 -7.07 32.66
CA ARG A 536 2.67 -7.04 31.54
C ARG A 536 4.11 -7.12 32.03
#